data_b2f70057a6c29822897ed062a0b338bf
#
_entry.id   b2f70057a6c29822897ed062a0b338bf
#
_cell.length_a   1.000
_cell.length_b   1.000
_cell.length_c   1.000
_cell.angle_alpha   90.00
_cell.angle_beta   90.00
_cell.angle_gamma   90.00
#
_symmetry.space_group_name_H-M   'P 1'
#
loop_
_entity.id
_entity.type
_entity.pdbx_description
1 polymer ?
#
loop_
_entity_poly.entity_id
_entity_poly.type
_entity_poly.pdbx_seq_one_letter_code
_entity_poly.pdbx_strand_id
1 'polypeptide(L)'
;MSSSPSTATSPTSLGRSAPRSRSGCWTCRTKKVKCDEIRPFCRRCLRLKLSCDYAPRLRTFPKGSPAGTFVHSSLNFSRVEPTLRGDVSNKPFCGNPRPVSEEISPSLSTPFQWGTYGMELGSEEIEAIQYFRESFSPLYIMKKPEYSAFAIMLRLATHDPLVLHMILAIGGCGIDYRHQWHERQYGVSADGVPSKYRTLGLKHYSEALRELHTILGDDETAESTILDSLTSGLVLMIMYEQLHGDARCKGLASHLNGAALIFKHHYADILQRARDTNQSVPLMRTTQSGSPRHLSQFCARLITRICGMDATAASFGLGGQVTRVLCRTLPESDDKSSLPMGPIKRLSSLHAYSGPLYRLVWGDDYPAVELADDLENQRVFELLEASVQLRYLISEMTSLKPVGGSGLAEAFTKVETAIQQTSERYVNILAFASRLTSATDNSHSMVPTIRWVVPIYYTEVLDFLRIARTIHPPLELSLNDGRTIRKIMNLAFQAYQHGGDAAMVRIARPLFMVALETDEELHVSWILERFKGLEQFGEHFARAGDFLERVSKMRPELRTSIDLRTAFSNQATSICLCLM
;
A
#
# COMPACT_ATOMS: atom_id res chain seq x y z
N MET A 1 42.21 -40.35 -59.02
CA MET A 1 43.47 -39.75 -58.60
C MET A 1 43.15 -38.96 -57.34
N SER A 2 43.59 -39.57 -56.32
CA SER A 2 44.38 -39.07 -55.17
C SER A 2 43.66 -38.05 -54.28
N SER A 3 43.16 -38.47 -53.13
CA SER A 3 43.84 -38.64 -51.83
C SER A 3 44.05 -37.31 -51.13
N SER A 4 43.61 -37.09 -49.96
CA SER A 4 44.08 -37.63 -48.71
C SER A 4 43.40 -36.97 -47.51
N PRO A 5 43.55 -37.48 -46.34
CA PRO A 5 42.69 -37.13 -45.22
C PRO A 5 43.30 -36.00 -44.34
N SER A 6 42.48 -35.12 -43.80
CA SER A 6 42.91 -34.17 -42.77
C SER A 6 42.46 -34.62 -41.39
N THR A 7 43.44 -34.78 -40.58
CA THR A 7 43.45 -35.13 -39.17
C THR A 7 42.54 -34.29 -38.31
N ALA A 8 41.65 -34.95 -37.60
CA ALA A 8 40.86 -34.36 -36.52
C ALA A 8 41.76 -34.13 -35.27
N THR A 9 42.03 -32.89 -34.94
CA THR A 9 42.54 -32.49 -33.63
C THR A 9 41.40 -32.26 -32.66
N SER A 10 41.32 -33.10 -31.66
CA SER A 10 40.43 -32.96 -30.51
C SER A 10 40.77 -31.71 -29.72
N PRO A 11 39.82 -30.84 -29.36
CA PRO A 11 40.08 -29.78 -28.40
C PRO A 11 40.02 -30.36 -27.01
N THR A 12 41.16 -30.35 -26.34
CA THR A 12 41.31 -30.56 -24.91
C THR A 12 40.38 -29.63 -24.11
N SER A 13 39.48 -30.21 -23.36
CA SER A 13 38.56 -29.56 -22.46
C SER A 13 39.30 -28.98 -21.25
N LEU A 14 39.68 -27.73 -21.30
CA LEU A 14 40.02 -26.95 -20.12
C LEU A 14 38.72 -26.50 -19.44
N GLY A 15 38.23 -27.35 -18.53
CA GLY A 15 37.08 -27.06 -17.69
C GLY A 15 37.36 -25.96 -16.68
N ARG A 16 37.19 -24.71 -17.06
CA ARG A 16 36.97 -23.61 -16.09
C ARG A 16 35.50 -23.63 -15.69
N SER A 17 35.20 -24.28 -14.58
CA SER A 17 33.86 -24.18 -13.97
C SER A 17 33.61 -22.72 -13.61
N ALA A 18 32.67 -22.04 -14.28
CA ALA A 18 32.22 -20.74 -13.93
C ALA A 18 31.79 -20.69 -12.44
N PRO A 19 32.07 -19.60 -11.71
CA PRO A 19 31.72 -19.50 -10.29
C PRO A 19 30.24 -19.77 -10.08
N ARG A 20 29.93 -20.63 -9.12
CA ARG A 20 28.55 -21.01 -8.81
C ARG A 20 27.82 -19.84 -8.16
N SER A 21 26.64 -19.53 -8.67
CA SER A 21 25.78 -18.51 -8.09
C SER A 21 25.39 -18.85 -6.64
N ARG A 22 25.41 -17.85 -5.77
CA ARG A 22 24.96 -17.95 -4.37
C ARG A 22 23.45 -17.77 -4.23
N SER A 23 22.77 -17.29 -5.27
CA SER A 23 21.32 -16.96 -5.31
C SER A 23 20.46 -18.05 -5.95
N GLY A 24 21.05 -19.13 -6.46
CA GLY A 24 20.32 -20.26 -7.03
C GLY A 24 19.49 -21.03 -5.99
N CYS A 25 18.38 -21.67 -6.43
CA CYS A 25 17.50 -22.46 -5.56
C CYS A 25 18.26 -23.60 -4.86
N TRP A 26 17.82 -23.99 -3.67
CA TRP A 26 18.44 -25.03 -2.86
C TRP A 26 18.49 -26.38 -3.60
N THR A 27 17.47 -26.71 -4.38
CA THR A 27 17.42 -27.92 -5.17
C THR A 27 18.54 -27.98 -6.20
N CYS A 28 18.82 -26.91 -6.94
CA CYS A 28 19.95 -26.85 -7.85
C CYS A 28 21.29 -26.83 -7.13
N ARG A 29 21.37 -26.13 -6.01
CA ARG A 29 22.59 -26.08 -5.17
C ARG A 29 22.95 -27.44 -4.58
N THR A 30 21.96 -28.18 -4.03
CA THR A 30 22.17 -29.54 -3.50
C THR A 30 22.59 -30.50 -4.60
N LYS A 31 22.00 -30.37 -5.79
CA LYS A 31 22.36 -31.17 -6.96
C LYS A 31 23.63 -30.67 -7.67
N LYS A 32 24.30 -29.65 -7.15
CA LYS A 32 25.55 -29.05 -7.67
C LYS A 32 25.50 -28.64 -9.14
N VAL A 33 24.33 -28.18 -9.61
CA VAL A 33 24.08 -27.73 -10.98
C VAL A 33 23.83 -26.25 -11.08
N LYS A 34 24.07 -25.64 -12.24
CA LYS A 34 23.79 -24.23 -12.49
C LYS A 34 22.27 -23.97 -12.43
N CYS A 35 21.84 -22.99 -11.67
CA CYS A 35 20.48 -22.48 -11.60
C CYS A 35 20.36 -21.23 -12.49
N ASP A 36 19.25 -21.07 -13.19
CA ASP A 36 18.93 -19.86 -13.97
C ASP A 36 18.29 -18.75 -13.12
N GLU A 37 18.06 -19.04 -11.84
CA GLU A 37 17.57 -18.10 -10.82
C GLU A 37 16.21 -17.45 -11.12
N ILE A 38 15.47 -17.96 -12.08
CA ILE A 38 14.11 -17.50 -12.38
C ILE A 38 13.21 -17.85 -11.21
N ARG A 39 12.40 -16.88 -10.77
CA ARG A 39 11.51 -16.97 -9.63
C ARG A 39 10.05 -16.99 -10.08
N PRO A 40 9.17 -17.64 -9.37
CA PRO A 40 9.37 -18.41 -8.11
C PRO A 40 10.02 -19.78 -8.33
N PHE A 41 10.08 -20.27 -9.56
CA PHE A 41 10.64 -21.58 -9.93
C PHE A 41 11.65 -21.46 -11.06
N CYS A 42 12.85 -22.02 -10.88
CA CYS A 42 13.84 -22.03 -11.95
C CYS A 42 13.42 -23.00 -13.07
N ARG A 43 13.72 -22.66 -14.32
CA ARG A 43 13.35 -23.45 -15.50
C ARG A 43 13.80 -24.92 -15.40
N ARG A 44 14.97 -25.14 -14.78
CA ARG A 44 15.48 -26.52 -14.63
C ARG A 44 14.60 -27.32 -13.68
N CYS A 45 14.25 -26.80 -12.51
CA CYS A 45 13.38 -27.49 -11.56
C CYS A 45 11.99 -27.68 -12.16
N LEU A 46 11.47 -26.68 -12.86
CA LEU A 46 10.19 -26.74 -13.56
C LEU A 46 10.18 -27.88 -14.61
N ARG A 47 11.16 -27.90 -15.53
CA ARG A 47 11.26 -28.93 -16.57
C ARG A 47 11.40 -30.35 -16.03
N LEU A 48 12.11 -30.51 -14.91
CA LEU A 48 12.37 -31.79 -14.28
C LEU A 48 11.37 -32.17 -13.19
N LYS A 49 10.29 -31.41 -13.05
CA LYS A 49 9.24 -31.57 -12.01
C LYS A 49 9.83 -31.74 -10.59
N LEU A 50 10.87 -30.96 -10.26
CA LEU A 50 11.53 -30.96 -8.98
C LEU A 50 10.99 -29.83 -8.10
N SER A 51 10.85 -30.07 -6.81
CA SER A 51 10.57 -29.02 -5.83
C SER A 51 11.66 -27.94 -5.90
N CYS A 52 11.28 -26.72 -6.23
CA CYS A 52 12.19 -25.59 -6.37
C CYS A 52 12.16 -24.77 -5.09
N ASP A 53 13.16 -24.94 -4.22
CA ASP A 53 13.20 -24.33 -2.91
C ASP A 53 14.18 -23.16 -2.89
N TYR A 54 13.65 -21.96 -2.60
CA TYR A 54 14.40 -20.73 -2.39
C TYR A 54 14.23 -20.18 -0.95
N ALA A 55 13.62 -20.96 -0.05
CA ALA A 55 13.38 -20.52 1.33
C ALA A 55 14.69 -20.15 2.05
N PRO A 56 14.72 -19.06 2.82
CA PRO A 56 15.86 -18.71 3.66
C PRO A 56 16.09 -19.80 4.71
N ARG A 57 17.28 -20.36 4.75
CA ARG A 57 17.67 -21.30 5.82
C ARG A 57 18.57 -20.58 6.81
N LEU A 58 18.18 -20.60 8.09
CA LEU A 58 19.05 -20.17 9.18
C LEU A 58 20.34 -20.99 9.13
N ARG A 59 21.50 -20.32 9.12
CA ARG A 59 22.78 -20.98 9.27
C ARG A 59 22.87 -21.52 10.69
N THR A 60 22.70 -22.82 10.86
CA THR A 60 23.12 -23.51 12.09
C THR A 60 24.65 -23.47 12.10
N PHE A 61 25.21 -22.70 13.02
CA PHE A 61 26.64 -22.76 13.31
C PHE A 61 26.96 -24.14 13.90
N PRO A 62 28.07 -24.77 13.49
CA PRO A 62 28.50 -26.00 14.14
C PRO A 62 28.77 -25.73 15.64
N LYS A 63 28.21 -26.54 16.50
CA LYS A 63 28.52 -26.55 17.94
C LYS A 63 29.99 -26.90 18.10
N GLY A 64 30.81 -25.97 18.56
CA GLY A 64 32.16 -26.24 19.02
C GLY A 64 33.22 -25.31 18.42
N SER A 65 33.31 -24.09 18.92
CA SER A 65 34.57 -23.32 18.98
C SER A 65 34.46 -22.27 20.09
N PRO A 66 35.51 -22.06 20.91
CA PRO A 66 35.45 -21.23 22.11
C PRO A 66 35.41 -19.74 21.73
N ALA A 67 34.85 -18.97 22.65
CA ALA A 67 34.69 -17.53 22.56
C ALA A 67 36.01 -16.82 22.22
N GLY A 68 36.11 -16.31 21.01
CA GLY A 68 37.16 -15.40 20.57
C GLY A 68 36.65 -13.96 20.64
N THR A 69 37.39 -13.17 21.39
CA THR A 69 37.27 -11.74 21.65
C THR A 69 37.00 -10.93 20.37
N PHE A 70 35.92 -10.18 20.34
CA PHE A 70 35.65 -9.21 19.29
C PHE A 70 36.60 -8.02 19.42
N VAL A 71 37.56 -7.92 18.50
CA VAL A 71 38.38 -6.71 18.31
C VAL A 71 37.56 -5.74 17.43
N HIS A 72 37.22 -4.60 18.00
CA HIS A 72 36.68 -3.45 17.29
C HIS A 72 37.72 -2.90 16.31
N SER A 73 37.53 -3.09 15.01
CA SER A 73 38.26 -2.37 13.99
C SER A 73 37.59 -1.03 13.74
N SER A 74 38.13 -0.01 14.41
CA SER A 74 37.81 1.39 14.14
C SER A 74 38.43 1.82 12.82
N LEU A 75 37.64 2.05 11.79
CA LEU A 75 38.08 2.73 10.58
C LEU A 75 38.08 4.23 10.84
N ASN A 76 39.27 4.76 11.03
CA ASN A 76 39.56 6.19 11.10
C ASN A 76 39.30 6.85 9.74
N PHE A 77 38.26 7.67 9.64
CA PHE A 77 38.13 8.65 8.58
C PHE A 77 38.87 9.93 9.01
N SER A 78 39.96 10.24 8.30
CA SER A 78 40.72 11.47 8.47
C SER A 78 39.85 12.68 8.10
N ARG A 79 39.66 13.52 9.11
CA ARG A 79 38.98 14.82 9.03
C ARG A 79 39.92 15.81 8.28
N VAL A 80 39.50 16.27 7.11
CA VAL A 80 40.11 17.41 6.44
C VAL A 80 39.32 18.65 6.82
N GLU A 81 39.90 19.51 7.60
CA GLU A 81 39.39 20.85 7.90
C GLU A 81 39.83 21.84 6.81
N PRO A 82 38.98 22.69 6.29
CA PRO A 82 39.40 23.89 5.58
C PRO A 82 39.42 25.07 6.55
N THR A 83 40.58 25.56 6.82
CA THR A 83 40.85 26.86 7.46
C THR A 83 40.41 28.00 6.55
N LEU A 84 39.49 28.84 7.03
CA LEU A 84 39.34 30.20 6.55
C LEU A 84 39.23 31.13 7.76
N ARG A 85 40.30 31.92 7.96
CA ARG A 85 40.34 33.09 8.82
C ARG A 85 39.56 34.23 8.17
N GLY A 86 38.78 34.95 8.96
CA GLY A 86 38.22 36.22 8.58
C GLY A 86 37.54 36.87 9.80
N ASP A 87 38.30 37.66 10.52
CA ASP A 87 37.85 38.56 11.60
C ASP A 87 36.86 39.58 11.05
N VAL A 88 35.69 39.76 11.68
CA VAL A 88 35.05 41.08 11.82
C VAL A 88 34.28 41.13 13.15
N SER A 89 34.60 42.16 13.88
CA SER A 89 34.25 42.61 15.22
C SER A 89 32.77 42.78 15.55
N ASN A 90 32.46 42.36 16.77
CA ASN A 90 31.58 42.91 17.82
C ASN A 90 30.70 44.14 17.56
N LYS A 91 29.40 44.00 17.87
CA LYS A 91 28.77 44.74 18.98
C LYS A 91 27.41 44.10 19.36
N PRO A 92 27.03 44.13 20.66
CA PRO A 92 25.85 43.44 21.17
C PRO A 92 24.61 44.32 21.06
N PHE A 93 23.48 43.73 20.63
CA PHE A 93 22.19 44.34 20.78
C PHE A 93 21.37 43.55 21.83
N CYS A 94 21.25 44.16 23.02
CA CYS A 94 20.35 43.67 24.06
C CYS A 94 18.91 43.91 23.66
N GLY A 95 18.14 42.82 23.60
CA GLY A 95 16.69 42.87 23.52
C GLY A 95 16.15 41.52 23.91
N ASN A 96 15.73 41.39 25.19
CA ASN A 96 15.03 40.23 25.71
C ASN A 96 13.73 39.99 24.95
N PRO A 97 13.49 38.85 24.33
CA PRO A 97 12.14 38.37 24.13
C PRO A 97 11.73 37.51 25.34
N ARG A 98 10.59 37.80 25.86
CA ARG A 98 9.88 37.01 26.88
C ARG A 98 9.68 35.59 26.38
N PRO A 99 9.68 34.57 27.26
CA PRO A 99 9.40 33.21 26.88
C PRO A 99 7.92 33.10 26.48
N VAL A 100 7.68 32.75 25.22
CA VAL A 100 6.39 32.22 24.78
C VAL A 100 6.43 30.74 25.16
N SER A 101 5.46 30.43 26.01
CA SER A 101 5.02 29.12 26.50
C SER A 101 5.55 27.89 25.78
N GLU A 102 6.22 27.06 26.58
CA GLU A 102 6.40 25.64 26.36
C GLU A 102 5.07 24.96 26.04
N GLU A 103 4.88 24.55 24.82
CA GLU A 103 3.89 23.54 24.47
C GLU A 103 4.54 22.44 23.62
N ILE A 104 4.95 21.41 24.37
CA ILE A 104 4.79 19.98 24.11
C ILE A 104 5.54 19.44 22.90
N SER A 105 6.81 19.11 23.13
CA SER A 105 7.47 17.97 22.47
C SER A 105 7.42 16.76 23.40
N PRO A 106 6.54 15.78 23.23
CA PRO A 106 6.67 14.53 23.97
C PRO A 106 7.73 13.67 23.32
N SER A 107 8.86 13.53 23.97
CA SER A 107 9.83 12.48 23.75
C SER A 107 9.13 11.11 23.83
N LEU A 108 9.16 10.31 22.76
CA LEU A 108 8.51 9.00 22.64
C LEU A 108 9.12 7.88 23.52
N SER A 109 10.07 8.23 24.38
CA SER A 109 10.71 7.29 25.33
C SER A 109 10.10 7.27 26.73
N THR A 110 9.11 8.10 27.01
CA THR A 110 8.31 7.99 28.23
C THR A 110 7.10 7.10 27.98
N PRO A 111 6.67 6.25 28.94
CA PRO A 111 5.40 5.56 28.82
C PRO A 111 4.33 6.61 28.62
N PHE A 112 3.68 6.55 27.46
CA PHE A 112 2.67 7.50 27.04
C PHE A 112 1.53 7.46 28.07
N GLN A 113 1.42 8.48 28.92
CA GLN A 113 0.30 8.64 29.82
C GLN A 113 -0.89 9.11 28.98
N TRP A 114 -1.83 8.20 28.75
CA TRP A 114 -3.08 8.48 28.07
C TRP A 114 -3.93 9.43 28.93
N GLY A 115 -3.76 10.73 28.76
CA GLY A 115 -4.73 11.71 29.18
C GLY A 115 -5.88 11.69 28.18
N THR A 116 -6.78 10.74 28.35
CA THR A 116 -7.94 10.59 27.46
C THR A 116 -9.07 11.45 28.00
N TYR A 117 -9.71 12.20 27.16
CA TYR A 117 -10.98 12.96 27.24
C TYR A 117 -11.92 12.58 28.43
N GLY A 118 -11.40 12.46 29.67
CA GLY A 118 -12.14 12.04 30.85
C GLY A 118 -12.54 10.56 30.90
N MET A 119 -12.09 9.73 29.94
CA MET A 119 -12.30 8.28 29.97
C MET A 119 -11.13 7.62 30.71
N GLU A 120 -11.42 6.89 31.77
CA GLU A 120 -10.48 5.94 32.34
C GLU A 120 -10.45 4.70 31.44
N LEU A 121 -9.30 4.45 30.81
CA LEU A 121 -9.09 3.26 29.98
C LEU A 121 -8.81 2.04 30.85
N GLY A 122 -9.58 0.98 30.66
CA GLY A 122 -9.32 -0.32 31.26
C GLY A 122 -8.13 -1.04 30.61
N SER A 123 -7.76 -2.19 31.16
CA SER A 123 -6.65 -3.00 30.64
C SER A 123 -6.88 -3.45 29.21
N GLU A 124 -8.13 -3.80 28.86
CA GLU A 124 -8.50 -4.28 27.53
C GLU A 124 -8.41 -3.17 26.47
N GLU A 125 -8.79 -1.96 26.81
CA GLU A 125 -8.64 -0.79 25.92
C GLU A 125 -7.17 -0.46 25.68
N ILE A 126 -6.32 -0.55 26.70
CA ILE A 126 -4.86 -0.36 26.56
C ILE A 126 -4.26 -1.42 25.63
N GLU A 127 -4.63 -2.69 25.80
CA GLU A 127 -4.19 -3.77 24.92
C GLU A 127 -4.68 -3.57 23.48
N ALA A 128 -5.91 -3.07 23.28
CA ALA A 128 -6.45 -2.77 21.96
C ALA A 128 -5.67 -1.65 21.26
N ILE A 129 -5.30 -0.58 21.97
CA ILE A 129 -4.45 0.49 21.44
C ILE A 129 -3.05 -0.04 21.10
N GLN A 130 -2.49 -0.86 21.98
CA GLN A 130 -1.17 -1.47 21.74
C GLN A 130 -1.21 -2.37 20.51
N TYR A 131 -2.24 -3.20 20.35
CA TYR A 131 -2.43 -4.00 19.14
C TYR A 131 -2.51 -3.13 17.88
N PHE A 132 -3.29 -2.04 17.91
CA PHE A 132 -3.40 -1.11 16.80
C PHE A 132 -2.03 -0.55 16.41
N ARG A 133 -1.23 -0.13 17.39
CA ARG A 133 0.09 0.47 17.17
C ARG A 133 1.13 -0.54 16.68
N GLU A 134 1.19 -1.73 17.29
CA GLU A 134 2.31 -2.66 17.12
C GLU A 134 2.03 -3.80 16.15
N SER A 135 0.76 -4.16 15.94
CA SER A 135 0.37 -5.29 15.09
C SER A 135 -0.38 -4.85 13.84
N PHE A 136 -1.32 -3.92 13.96
CA PHE A 136 -2.15 -3.47 12.85
C PHE A 136 -1.44 -2.43 11.96
N SER A 137 -1.00 -1.31 12.53
CA SER A 137 -0.41 -0.20 11.76
C SER A 137 0.74 -0.62 10.84
N PRO A 138 1.72 -1.45 11.28
CA PRO A 138 2.86 -1.82 10.45
C PRO A 138 2.50 -2.59 9.19
N LEU A 139 1.33 -3.24 9.13
CA LEU A 139 0.89 -3.96 7.94
C LEU A 139 0.56 -3.01 6.76
N TYR A 140 0.11 -1.78 7.07
CA TYR A 140 -0.43 -0.85 6.09
C TYR A 140 0.42 0.40 5.86
N ILE A 141 1.64 0.44 6.41
CA ILE A 141 2.60 1.54 6.25
C ILE A 141 3.97 1.01 5.86
N MET A 142 4.76 1.86 5.18
CA MET A 142 6.16 1.59 4.85
C MET A 142 7.15 2.39 5.70
N LYS A 143 6.66 3.45 6.33
CA LYS A 143 7.44 4.26 7.27
C LYS A 143 7.53 3.58 8.64
N LYS A 144 8.43 4.06 9.48
CA LYS A 144 8.40 3.68 10.88
C LYS A 144 7.05 4.05 11.48
N PRO A 145 6.45 3.17 12.28
CA PRO A 145 5.12 3.40 12.86
C PRO A 145 4.99 4.76 13.56
N GLU A 146 6.04 5.24 14.20
CA GLU A 146 6.10 6.49 14.95
C GLU A 146 5.96 7.74 14.06
N TYR A 147 6.33 7.64 12.77
CA TYR A 147 6.30 8.75 11.80
C TYR A 147 5.28 8.51 10.70
N SER A 148 4.17 7.90 11.02
CA SER A 148 3.12 7.52 10.08
C SER A 148 1.82 8.30 10.26
N ALA A 149 0.92 8.20 9.28
CA ALA A 149 -0.44 8.73 9.42
C ALA A 149 -1.20 8.11 10.60
N PHE A 150 -0.94 6.84 10.94
CA PHE A 150 -1.55 6.20 12.12
C PHE A 150 -1.00 6.76 13.44
N ALA A 151 0.27 7.20 13.48
CA ALA A 151 0.79 7.91 14.64
C ALA A 151 0.11 9.27 14.84
N ILE A 152 -0.22 9.98 13.74
CA ILE A 152 -1.01 11.21 13.82
C ILE A 152 -2.42 10.89 14.33
N MET A 153 -3.07 9.83 13.85
CA MET A 153 -4.38 9.39 14.36
C MET A 153 -4.34 9.03 15.84
N LEU A 154 -3.28 8.37 16.32
CA LEU A 154 -3.10 8.06 17.74
C LEU A 154 -2.95 9.34 18.59
N ARG A 155 -2.27 10.38 18.09
CA ARG A 155 -2.21 11.68 18.75
C ARG A 155 -3.59 12.36 18.76
N LEU A 156 -4.30 12.32 17.63
CA LEU A 156 -5.65 12.88 17.53
C LEU A 156 -6.61 12.21 18.52
N ALA A 157 -6.51 10.89 18.67
CA ALA A 157 -7.34 10.07 19.57
C ALA A 157 -7.24 10.50 21.06
N THR A 158 -6.20 11.23 21.48
CA THR A 158 -6.09 11.73 22.86
C THR A 158 -7.13 12.79 23.21
N HIS A 159 -7.73 13.44 22.22
CA HIS A 159 -8.74 14.50 22.38
C HIS A 159 -9.92 14.38 21.39
N ASP A 160 -9.96 13.29 20.63
CA ASP A 160 -11.02 13.04 19.64
C ASP A 160 -11.68 11.69 19.90
N PRO A 161 -12.93 11.66 20.39
CA PRO A 161 -13.63 10.42 20.74
C PRO A 161 -13.92 9.54 19.53
N LEU A 162 -14.25 10.11 18.35
CA LEU A 162 -14.51 9.34 17.14
C LEU A 162 -13.29 8.50 16.74
N VAL A 163 -12.12 9.14 16.70
CA VAL A 163 -10.87 8.46 16.32
C VAL A 163 -10.44 7.45 17.38
N LEU A 164 -10.59 7.78 18.68
CA LEU A 164 -10.28 6.87 19.79
C LEU A 164 -11.15 5.59 19.70
N HIS A 165 -12.47 5.78 19.59
CA HIS A 165 -13.39 4.65 19.51
C HIS A 165 -13.09 3.75 18.30
N MET A 166 -12.72 4.32 17.15
CA MET A 166 -12.34 3.52 15.98
C MET A 166 -11.03 2.73 16.18
N ILE A 167 -10.03 3.33 16.84
CA ILE A 167 -8.79 2.63 17.19
C ILE A 167 -9.08 1.45 18.13
N LEU A 168 -9.91 1.67 19.16
CA LEU A 168 -10.33 0.63 20.10
C LEU A 168 -11.15 -0.47 19.42
N ALA A 169 -12.03 -0.11 18.48
CA ALA A 169 -12.81 -1.06 17.70
C ALA A 169 -11.93 -1.98 16.86
N ILE A 170 -10.98 -1.42 16.09
CA ILE A 170 -10.03 -2.18 15.28
C ILE A 170 -9.14 -3.05 16.18
N GLY A 171 -8.63 -2.50 17.28
CA GLY A 171 -7.75 -3.21 18.20
C GLY A 171 -8.45 -4.39 18.87
N GLY A 172 -9.64 -4.16 19.45
CA GLY A 172 -10.42 -5.21 20.12
C GLY A 172 -10.80 -6.33 19.16
N CYS A 173 -11.44 -6.01 18.02
CA CYS A 173 -11.79 -7.05 17.03
C CYS A 173 -10.57 -7.73 16.41
N GLY A 174 -9.45 -7.02 16.27
CA GLY A 174 -8.21 -7.60 15.77
C GLY A 174 -7.56 -8.61 16.73
N ILE A 175 -7.56 -8.32 18.04
CA ILE A 175 -7.10 -9.27 19.07
C ILE A 175 -7.99 -10.52 19.06
N ASP A 176 -9.31 -10.33 19.08
CA ASP A 176 -10.28 -11.41 19.01
C ASP A 176 -10.06 -12.32 17.78
N TYR A 177 -9.96 -11.71 16.59
CA TYR A 177 -9.70 -12.44 15.36
C TYR A 177 -8.42 -13.27 15.43
N ARG A 178 -7.33 -12.69 15.97
CA ARG A 178 -6.04 -13.40 16.11
C ARG A 178 -6.14 -14.58 17.07
N HIS A 179 -6.88 -14.44 18.19
CA HIS A 179 -7.14 -15.57 19.10
C HIS A 179 -7.91 -16.68 18.40
N GLN A 180 -9.01 -16.36 17.73
CA GLN A 180 -9.81 -17.35 16.97
C GLN A 180 -9.01 -18.02 15.85
N TRP A 181 -8.11 -17.29 15.18
CA TRP A 181 -7.25 -17.87 14.16
C TRP A 181 -6.27 -18.88 14.76
N HIS A 182 -5.64 -18.55 15.90
CA HIS A 182 -4.77 -19.48 16.63
C HIS A 182 -5.54 -20.72 17.11
N GLU A 183 -6.71 -20.55 17.71
CA GLU A 183 -7.56 -21.66 18.17
C GLU A 183 -7.91 -22.63 17.01
N ARG A 184 -8.27 -22.09 15.85
CA ARG A 184 -8.51 -22.88 14.63
C ARG A 184 -7.28 -23.67 14.18
N GLN A 185 -6.09 -23.09 14.28
CA GLN A 185 -4.85 -23.77 13.88
C GLN A 185 -4.48 -24.92 14.82
N TYR A 186 -4.77 -24.80 16.12
CA TYR A 186 -4.41 -25.79 17.15
C TYR A 186 -5.56 -26.70 17.56
N GLY A 187 -6.73 -26.59 16.91
CA GLY A 187 -7.88 -27.47 17.16
C GLY A 187 -8.53 -27.30 18.53
N VAL A 188 -8.37 -26.14 19.17
CA VAL A 188 -9.02 -25.82 20.43
C VAL A 188 -10.44 -25.37 20.12
N SER A 189 -11.44 -26.07 20.69
CA SER A 189 -12.84 -25.71 20.51
C SER A 189 -13.16 -24.44 21.30
N ALA A 190 -13.58 -23.38 20.61
CA ALA A 190 -14.11 -22.19 21.27
C ALA A 190 -15.49 -22.50 21.86
N ASP A 191 -15.65 -22.28 23.14
CA ASP A 191 -16.94 -22.31 23.84
C ASP A 191 -17.78 -21.13 23.32
N GLY A 192 -18.51 -21.22 22.31
CA GLY A 192 -19.44 -20.29 21.62
C GLY A 192 -19.79 -18.92 22.26
N VAL A 193 -19.08 -18.50 23.28
CA VAL A 193 -19.22 -17.22 23.99
C VAL A 193 -18.34 -16.16 23.30
N PRO A 194 -18.91 -15.00 22.92
CA PRO A 194 -18.13 -13.90 22.37
C PRO A 194 -16.99 -13.53 23.33
N SER A 195 -15.78 -13.39 22.80
CA SER A 195 -14.64 -12.98 23.64
C SER A 195 -14.86 -11.56 24.17
N LYS A 196 -14.23 -11.24 25.29
CA LYS A 196 -14.26 -9.90 25.88
C LYS A 196 -13.77 -8.84 24.88
N TYR A 197 -12.79 -9.16 24.03
CA TYR A 197 -12.24 -8.27 23.04
C TYR A 197 -13.19 -8.01 21.87
N ARG A 198 -13.96 -9.03 21.45
CA ARG A 198 -14.99 -8.81 20.44
C ARG A 198 -16.11 -7.91 20.97
N THR A 199 -16.55 -8.14 22.19
CA THR A 199 -17.55 -7.29 22.85
C THR A 199 -17.07 -5.85 22.98
N LEU A 200 -15.80 -5.66 23.39
CA LEU A 200 -15.14 -4.36 23.44
C LEU A 200 -15.13 -3.69 22.08
N GLY A 201 -14.64 -4.37 21.06
CA GLY A 201 -14.54 -3.82 19.70
C GLY A 201 -15.88 -3.39 19.13
N LEU A 202 -16.94 -4.22 19.27
CA LEU A 202 -18.29 -3.89 18.83
C LEU A 202 -18.90 -2.72 19.61
N LYS A 203 -18.68 -2.65 20.92
CA LYS A 203 -19.10 -1.50 21.75
C LYS A 203 -18.50 -0.21 21.19
N HIS A 204 -17.19 -0.17 21.02
CA HIS A 204 -16.51 1.04 20.55
C HIS A 204 -16.85 1.38 19.09
N TYR A 205 -17.09 0.41 18.23
CA TYR A 205 -17.60 0.69 16.90
C TYR A 205 -18.98 1.36 16.93
N SER A 206 -19.87 0.90 17.81
CA SER A 206 -21.20 1.51 17.99
C SER A 206 -21.10 2.94 18.56
N GLU A 207 -20.16 3.21 19.48
CA GLU A 207 -19.89 4.56 19.97
C GLU A 207 -19.36 5.47 18.85
N ALA A 208 -18.41 4.98 18.05
CA ALA A 208 -17.88 5.73 16.90
C ALA A 208 -18.97 6.14 15.91
N LEU A 209 -19.93 5.26 15.64
CA LEU A 209 -21.09 5.59 14.80
C LEU A 209 -21.97 6.68 15.41
N ARG A 210 -22.14 6.69 16.74
CA ARG A 210 -22.88 7.75 17.45
C ARG A 210 -22.15 9.09 17.39
N GLU A 211 -20.84 9.08 17.64
CA GLU A 211 -20.01 10.28 17.52
C GLU A 211 -20.05 10.85 16.09
N LEU A 212 -19.92 10.00 15.08
CA LEU A 212 -20.05 10.43 13.69
C LEU A 212 -21.41 11.07 13.41
N HIS A 213 -22.50 10.48 13.93
CA HIS A 213 -23.84 11.03 13.77
C HIS A 213 -23.98 12.40 14.45
N THR A 214 -23.41 12.57 15.63
CA THR A 214 -23.42 13.84 16.36
C THR A 214 -22.66 14.92 15.58
N ILE A 215 -21.45 14.61 15.09
CA ILE A 215 -20.64 15.54 14.30
C ILE A 215 -21.37 15.98 13.02
N LEU A 216 -22.06 15.05 12.35
CA LEU A 216 -22.80 15.36 11.11
C LEU A 216 -24.12 16.09 11.33
N GLY A 217 -24.68 16.05 12.54
CA GLY A 217 -25.92 16.75 12.91
C GLY A 217 -25.70 18.20 13.38
N ASP A 218 -24.46 18.62 13.59
CA ASP A 218 -24.13 19.95 14.11
C ASP A 218 -23.76 20.90 12.96
N ASP A 219 -24.68 21.80 12.58
CA ASP A 219 -24.51 22.71 11.43
C ASP A 219 -23.40 23.78 11.63
N GLU A 220 -22.93 24.00 12.87
CA GLU A 220 -21.88 25.00 13.16
C GLU A 220 -20.44 24.47 12.92
N THR A 221 -20.27 23.21 12.55
CA THR A 221 -19.00 22.50 12.59
C THR A 221 -18.15 22.64 11.32
N ALA A 222 -17.83 23.84 10.92
CA ALA A 222 -16.97 24.05 9.75
C ALA A 222 -15.50 24.34 10.08
N GLU A 223 -14.98 23.89 11.22
CA GLU A 223 -13.56 24.05 11.56
C GLU A 223 -12.68 23.00 10.88
N SER A 224 -11.41 23.36 10.59
CA SER A 224 -10.42 22.49 9.94
C SER A 224 -10.14 21.20 10.74
N THR A 225 -10.20 21.28 12.06
CA THR A 225 -10.00 20.15 12.99
C THR A 225 -11.07 19.07 12.83
N ILE A 226 -12.30 19.46 12.50
CA ILE A 226 -13.41 18.52 12.29
C ILE A 226 -13.20 17.68 11.03
N LEU A 227 -12.66 18.28 9.96
CA LEU A 227 -12.34 17.49 8.75
C LEU A 227 -11.23 16.47 9.00
N ASP A 228 -10.26 16.77 9.86
CA ASP A 228 -9.21 15.80 10.23
C ASP A 228 -9.82 14.64 11.05
N SER A 229 -10.73 14.93 11.96
CA SER A 229 -11.50 13.94 12.71
C SER A 229 -12.36 13.07 11.81
N LEU A 230 -13.24 13.69 11.00
CA LEU A 230 -14.13 13.00 10.08
C LEU A 230 -13.37 12.11 9.08
N THR A 231 -12.31 12.64 8.46
CA THR A 231 -11.54 11.84 7.49
C THR A 231 -10.76 10.72 8.15
N SER A 232 -10.25 10.91 9.38
CA SER A 232 -9.62 9.86 10.16
C SER A 232 -10.61 8.76 10.53
N GLY A 233 -11.78 9.15 11.08
CA GLY A 233 -12.85 8.24 11.40
C GLY A 233 -13.30 7.42 10.18
N LEU A 234 -13.52 8.08 9.04
CA LEU A 234 -13.92 7.40 7.79
C LEU A 234 -12.88 6.41 7.28
N VAL A 235 -11.58 6.78 7.28
CA VAL A 235 -10.51 5.83 6.91
C VAL A 235 -10.55 4.60 7.80
N LEU A 236 -10.64 4.80 9.13
CA LEU A 236 -10.67 3.70 10.08
C LEU A 236 -11.95 2.87 9.98
N MET A 237 -13.11 3.47 9.72
CA MET A 237 -14.38 2.75 9.49
C MET A 237 -14.32 1.90 8.24
N ILE A 238 -13.79 2.43 7.12
CA ILE A 238 -13.61 1.67 5.88
C ILE A 238 -12.66 0.49 6.12
N MET A 239 -11.58 0.70 6.88
CA MET A 239 -10.64 -0.37 7.23
C MET A 239 -11.29 -1.41 8.16
N TYR A 240 -12.06 -0.97 9.16
CA TYR A 240 -12.79 -1.87 10.06
C TYR A 240 -13.77 -2.77 9.30
N GLU A 241 -14.57 -2.20 8.41
CA GLU A 241 -15.54 -2.94 7.61
C GLU A 241 -14.88 -3.95 6.64
N GLN A 242 -13.71 -3.60 6.10
CA GLN A 242 -12.92 -4.54 5.29
C GLN A 242 -12.45 -5.75 6.09
N LEU A 243 -12.03 -5.52 7.35
CA LEU A 243 -11.43 -6.54 8.20
C LEU A 243 -12.46 -7.38 8.96
N HIS A 244 -13.49 -6.71 9.48
CA HIS A 244 -14.41 -7.26 10.47
C HIS A 244 -15.90 -7.12 10.08
N GLY A 245 -16.17 -6.47 8.94
CA GLY A 245 -17.52 -6.22 8.44
C GLY A 245 -18.20 -7.46 7.85
N ASP A 246 -19.41 -7.26 7.36
CA ASP A 246 -20.22 -8.33 6.79
C ASP A 246 -19.63 -8.87 5.46
N ALA A 247 -19.92 -10.13 5.19
CA ALA A 247 -19.44 -10.82 3.99
C ALA A 247 -19.93 -10.22 2.66
N ARG A 248 -20.95 -9.34 2.69
CA ARG A 248 -21.47 -8.62 1.52
C ARG A 248 -20.92 -7.21 1.38
N CYS A 249 -20.02 -6.79 2.28
CA CYS A 249 -19.42 -5.46 2.32
C CYS A 249 -20.42 -4.30 2.32
N LYS A 250 -21.62 -4.47 2.93
CA LYS A 250 -22.65 -3.42 2.97
C LYS A 250 -22.18 -2.22 3.79
N GLY A 251 -21.56 -2.45 4.95
CA GLY A 251 -20.98 -1.41 5.79
C GLY A 251 -19.89 -0.65 5.04
N LEU A 252 -18.98 -1.37 4.37
CA LEU A 252 -17.95 -0.78 3.52
C LEU A 252 -18.54 0.15 2.45
N ALA A 253 -19.52 -0.33 1.70
CA ALA A 253 -20.19 0.46 0.66
C ALA A 253 -20.91 1.69 1.25
N SER A 254 -21.53 1.55 2.42
CA SER A 254 -22.21 2.64 3.12
C SER A 254 -21.22 3.73 3.55
N HIS A 255 -20.07 3.37 4.12
CA HIS A 255 -19.06 4.36 4.51
C HIS A 255 -18.41 5.05 3.32
N LEU A 256 -18.15 4.34 2.21
CA LEU A 256 -17.66 4.96 0.97
C LEU A 256 -18.68 5.95 0.40
N ASN A 257 -19.97 5.60 0.37
CA ASN A 257 -21.03 6.50 -0.07
C ASN A 257 -21.19 7.70 0.87
N GLY A 258 -21.12 7.48 2.19
CA GLY A 258 -21.12 8.55 3.20
C GLY A 258 -19.93 9.51 3.01
N ALA A 259 -18.73 8.99 2.80
CA ALA A 259 -17.56 9.79 2.49
C ALA A 259 -17.76 10.65 1.23
N ALA A 260 -18.36 10.09 0.18
CA ALA A 260 -18.68 10.85 -1.04
C ALA A 260 -19.65 12.01 -0.77
N LEU A 261 -20.66 11.81 0.09
CA LEU A 261 -21.60 12.87 0.48
C LEU A 261 -20.93 13.96 1.30
N ILE A 262 -20.11 13.59 2.29
CA ILE A 262 -19.34 14.52 3.14
C ILE A 262 -18.39 15.35 2.25
N PHE A 263 -17.65 14.73 1.36
CA PHE A 263 -16.75 15.45 0.47
C PHE A 263 -17.49 16.32 -0.54
N LYS A 264 -18.67 15.93 -0.97
CA LYS A 264 -19.54 16.78 -1.80
C LYS A 264 -19.99 18.03 -1.04
N HIS A 265 -20.34 17.91 0.23
CA HIS A 265 -20.77 19.02 1.07
C HIS A 265 -19.60 20.01 1.32
N HIS A 266 -18.43 19.51 1.67
CA HIS A 266 -17.22 20.32 1.91
C HIS A 266 -16.39 20.59 0.65
N TYR A 267 -16.95 20.32 -0.52
CA TYR A 267 -16.21 20.32 -1.78
C TYR A 267 -15.61 21.67 -2.13
N ALA A 268 -16.35 22.76 -1.95
CA ALA A 268 -15.86 24.12 -2.25
C ALA A 268 -14.60 24.44 -1.41
N ASP A 269 -14.60 24.05 -0.13
CA ASP A 269 -13.46 24.24 0.76
C ASP A 269 -12.26 23.38 0.38
N ILE A 270 -12.48 22.15 0.00
CA ILE A 270 -11.41 21.22 -0.42
C ILE A 270 -10.75 21.71 -1.71
N LEU A 271 -11.52 22.26 -2.67
CA LEU A 271 -10.99 22.68 -3.96
C LEU A 271 -10.35 24.05 -3.95
N GLN A 272 -10.90 25.02 -3.25
CA GLN A 272 -10.33 26.35 -3.18
C GLN A 272 -8.87 26.26 -2.76
N ARG A 273 -8.59 25.40 -1.84
CA ARG A 273 -7.27 25.17 -1.25
C ARG A 273 -6.32 24.38 -2.13
N ALA A 274 -6.83 23.42 -2.92
CA ALA A 274 -6.03 22.75 -3.93
C ALA A 274 -5.59 23.68 -5.08
N ARG A 275 -6.28 24.80 -5.30
CA ARG A 275 -5.90 25.85 -6.28
C ARG A 275 -4.84 26.79 -5.74
N ASP A 276 -4.94 27.17 -4.46
CA ASP A 276 -4.03 28.13 -3.84
C ASP A 276 -2.61 27.59 -3.68
N THR A 277 -2.43 26.25 -3.71
CA THR A 277 -1.12 25.60 -3.64
C THR A 277 -0.29 25.70 -4.90
N ASN A 278 -0.85 26.12 -6.05
CA ASN A 278 -0.06 26.42 -7.24
C ASN A 278 0.62 27.80 -7.20
N GLN A 279 0.29 28.63 -6.22
CA GLN A 279 1.04 29.85 -5.94
C GLN A 279 2.09 29.51 -4.87
N SER A 280 3.36 29.65 -5.23
CA SER A 280 4.52 29.49 -4.35
C SER A 280 4.28 30.20 -3.00
N VAL A 281 3.97 29.39 -1.98
CA VAL A 281 3.79 29.91 -0.62
C VAL A 281 5.17 30.23 -0.06
N PRO A 282 5.46 31.50 0.32
CA PRO A 282 6.64 31.83 1.06
C PRO A 282 6.56 31.15 2.43
N LEU A 283 7.63 30.44 2.79
CA LEU A 283 7.86 29.93 4.13
C LEU A 283 7.75 31.10 5.12
N MET A 284 6.90 30.97 6.12
CA MET A 284 6.62 31.93 7.20
C MET A 284 5.62 33.06 6.89
N ARG A 285 4.40 32.90 7.39
CA ARG A 285 3.69 33.97 8.07
C ARG A 285 2.97 33.43 9.30
N THR A 286 3.37 33.97 10.42
CA THR A 286 2.77 33.91 11.74
C THR A 286 1.30 34.31 11.73
N THR A 287 0.54 33.54 12.47
CA THR A 287 -0.78 33.75 13.10
C THR A 287 -1.28 35.20 13.09
N GLN A 288 -2.32 35.44 12.32
CA GLN A 288 -3.32 36.44 12.66
C GLN A 288 -4.69 35.74 12.69
N SER A 289 -5.38 35.91 13.81
CA SER A 289 -6.73 35.41 14.05
C SER A 289 -7.69 35.96 12.99
N GLY A 290 -8.37 35.07 12.28
CA GLY A 290 -9.33 35.43 11.25
C GLY A 290 -9.04 34.84 9.85
N SER A 291 -8.12 33.88 9.75
CA SER A 291 -7.73 33.26 8.49
C SER A 291 -8.78 32.28 7.97
N PRO A 292 -9.06 32.25 6.66
CA PRO A 292 -10.04 31.35 6.07
C PRO A 292 -9.68 29.87 6.32
N ARG A 293 -10.71 29.06 6.48
CA ARG A 293 -10.69 27.62 6.72
C ARG A 293 -9.74 26.89 5.77
N HIS A 294 -8.60 26.37 6.25
CA HIS A 294 -7.61 25.72 5.41
C HIS A 294 -7.67 24.19 5.55
N LEU A 295 -7.80 23.46 4.42
CA LEU A 295 -7.63 22.01 4.39
C LEU A 295 -6.25 21.67 4.94
N SER A 296 -6.17 20.83 5.96
CA SER A 296 -4.90 20.37 6.48
C SER A 296 -4.21 19.42 5.49
N GLN A 297 -2.89 19.33 5.56
CA GLN A 297 -2.15 18.35 4.77
C GLN A 297 -2.47 16.91 5.19
N PHE A 298 -2.84 16.73 6.46
CA PHE A 298 -3.26 15.44 6.97
C PHE A 298 -4.59 15.02 6.36
N CYS A 299 -5.60 15.90 6.37
CA CYS A 299 -6.87 15.65 5.68
C CYS A 299 -6.66 15.34 4.19
N ALA A 300 -5.83 16.13 3.48
CA ALA A 300 -5.51 15.87 2.07
C ALA A 300 -4.91 14.47 1.86
N ARG A 301 -4.01 14.03 2.73
CA ARG A 301 -3.44 12.68 2.71
C ARG A 301 -4.49 11.60 2.92
N LEU A 302 -5.43 11.82 3.83
CA LEU A 302 -6.49 10.86 4.11
C LEU A 302 -7.52 10.82 2.97
N ILE A 303 -7.86 11.96 2.37
CA ILE A 303 -8.72 12.01 1.17
C ILE A 303 -8.10 11.18 0.03
N THR A 304 -6.81 11.34 -0.27
CA THR A 304 -6.16 10.54 -1.32
C THR A 304 -6.18 9.04 -0.98
N ARG A 305 -6.03 8.67 0.30
CA ARG A 305 -6.15 7.28 0.75
C ARG A 305 -7.58 6.74 0.56
N ILE A 306 -8.60 7.50 0.93
CA ILE A 306 -10.01 7.11 0.73
C ILE A 306 -10.31 6.94 -0.76
N CYS A 307 -9.80 7.82 -1.64
CA CYS A 307 -9.91 7.66 -3.08
C CYS A 307 -9.29 6.35 -3.59
N GLY A 308 -8.16 5.95 -3.01
CA GLY A 308 -7.52 4.66 -3.33
C GLY A 308 -8.39 3.46 -2.95
N MET A 309 -8.97 3.49 -1.75
CA MET A 309 -9.91 2.46 -1.28
C MET A 309 -11.19 2.43 -2.13
N ASP A 310 -11.75 3.61 -2.45
CA ASP A 310 -12.94 3.77 -3.27
C ASP A 310 -12.73 3.25 -4.70
N ALA A 311 -11.59 3.58 -5.33
CA ALA A 311 -11.24 3.06 -6.65
C ALA A 311 -11.07 1.53 -6.65
N THR A 312 -10.51 0.97 -5.57
CA THR A 312 -10.38 -0.48 -5.42
C THR A 312 -11.75 -1.15 -5.22
N ALA A 313 -12.60 -0.59 -4.37
CA ALA A 313 -13.96 -1.07 -4.19
C ALA A 313 -14.77 -1.00 -5.49
N ALA A 314 -14.55 0.02 -6.31
CA ALA A 314 -15.18 0.19 -7.61
C ALA A 314 -14.86 -0.96 -8.58
N SER A 315 -13.66 -1.52 -8.55
CA SER A 315 -13.31 -2.69 -9.37
C SER A 315 -14.12 -3.96 -9.01
N PHE A 316 -14.70 -3.98 -7.80
CA PHE A 316 -15.63 -5.02 -7.33
C PHE A 316 -17.11 -4.57 -7.38
N GLY A 317 -17.40 -3.38 -7.91
CA GLY A 317 -18.77 -2.87 -8.04
C GLY A 317 -19.33 -2.14 -6.80
N LEU A 318 -18.50 -1.81 -5.80
CA LEU A 318 -18.93 -1.23 -4.52
C LEU A 318 -18.67 0.27 -4.35
N GLY A 319 -17.66 0.82 -5.00
CA GLY A 319 -17.17 2.17 -4.80
C GLY A 319 -17.27 3.06 -6.04
N GLY A 320 -16.34 4.01 -6.16
CA GLY A 320 -16.19 4.92 -7.29
C GLY A 320 -16.89 6.27 -7.10
N GLN A 321 -17.71 6.44 -6.07
CA GLN A 321 -18.44 7.68 -5.86
C GLN A 321 -17.59 8.79 -5.26
N VAL A 322 -16.66 8.46 -4.36
CA VAL A 322 -15.75 9.44 -3.73
C VAL A 322 -14.89 10.10 -4.80
N THR A 323 -14.21 9.28 -5.58
CA THR A 323 -13.33 9.75 -6.66
C THR A 323 -14.12 10.52 -7.70
N ARG A 324 -15.34 10.08 -8.05
CA ARG A 324 -16.24 10.77 -8.98
C ARG A 324 -16.64 12.14 -8.48
N VAL A 325 -17.00 12.31 -7.21
CA VAL A 325 -17.33 13.60 -6.59
C VAL A 325 -16.14 14.56 -6.71
N LEU A 326 -14.95 14.13 -6.33
CA LEU A 326 -13.75 14.96 -6.39
C LEU A 326 -13.32 15.29 -7.81
N CYS A 327 -13.67 14.46 -8.78
CA CYS A 327 -13.27 14.59 -10.17
C CYS A 327 -14.23 15.41 -11.05
N ARG A 328 -15.56 15.33 -10.82
CA ARG A 328 -16.59 15.89 -11.71
C ARG A 328 -17.06 17.31 -11.34
N THR A 329 -16.77 17.81 -10.19
CA THR A 329 -17.39 19.03 -9.63
C THR A 329 -16.67 20.34 -9.96
N LEU A 330 -15.78 20.41 -10.98
CA LEU A 330 -15.41 21.73 -11.51
C LEU A 330 -16.37 22.10 -12.66
N PRO A 331 -16.73 23.40 -12.77
CA PRO A 331 -17.35 23.87 -13.98
C PRO A 331 -16.44 23.50 -15.15
N GLU A 332 -16.98 22.76 -16.09
CA GLU A 332 -16.34 22.47 -17.36
C GLU A 332 -15.91 23.79 -17.96
N SER A 333 -14.61 24.00 -18.14
CA SER A 333 -14.19 24.99 -19.11
C SER A 333 -14.76 24.49 -20.43
N ASP A 334 -15.44 25.37 -21.17
CA ASP A 334 -16.10 25.09 -22.45
C ASP A 334 -15.18 24.55 -23.57
N ASP A 335 -13.98 24.17 -23.23
CA ASP A 335 -13.03 23.53 -24.13
C ASP A 335 -13.32 22.03 -24.26
N LYS A 336 -14.30 21.73 -25.15
CA LYS A 336 -14.69 20.39 -25.56
C LYS A 336 -13.60 19.61 -26.28
N SER A 337 -12.44 20.19 -26.52
CA SER A 337 -11.33 19.57 -27.27
C SER A 337 -10.28 18.92 -26.38
N SER A 338 -10.27 19.14 -25.07
CA SER A 338 -9.35 18.50 -24.15
C SER A 338 -10.04 17.37 -23.39
N LEU A 339 -9.66 16.15 -23.72
CA LEU A 339 -9.92 14.96 -22.90
C LEU A 339 -9.76 15.30 -21.41
N PRO A 340 -10.70 14.90 -20.51
CA PRO A 340 -10.62 15.30 -19.12
C PRO A 340 -9.41 14.65 -18.41
N MET A 341 -8.26 15.30 -18.55
CA MET A 341 -7.12 15.17 -17.64
C MET A 341 -7.43 15.81 -16.27
N GLY A 342 -8.62 16.43 -16.13
CA GLY A 342 -9.02 17.17 -14.96
C GLY A 342 -9.04 16.37 -13.66
N PRO A 343 -9.61 15.15 -13.62
CA PRO A 343 -9.65 14.32 -12.43
C PRO A 343 -8.27 13.99 -11.91
N ILE A 344 -7.41 13.53 -12.80
CA ILE A 344 -6.06 13.05 -12.48
C ILE A 344 -5.21 14.20 -11.90
N LYS A 345 -5.29 15.39 -12.50
CA LYS A 345 -4.53 16.55 -12.00
C LYS A 345 -4.91 16.96 -10.58
N ARG A 346 -6.17 16.80 -10.17
CA ARG A 346 -6.62 17.20 -8.82
C ARG A 346 -6.14 16.27 -7.74
N LEU A 347 -6.26 14.96 -7.94
CA LEU A 347 -5.75 13.98 -7.00
C LEU A 347 -4.24 14.13 -6.88
N SER A 348 -3.52 14.33 -7.99
CA SER A 348 -2.09 14.61 -7.96
C SER A 348 -1.75 15.91 -7.22
N SER A 349 -2.59 16.95 -7.32
CA SER A 349 -2.40 18.18 -6.56
C SER A 349 -2.61 17.97 -5.06
N LEU A 350 -3.64 17.22 -4.64
CA LEU A 350 -3.85 16.86 -3.22
C LEU A 350 -2.70 16.01 -2.69
N HIS A 351 -2.22 15.06 -3.47
CA HIS A 351 -1.07 14.23 -3.10
C HIS A 351 0.19 15.09 -2.92
N ALA A 352 0.51 15.95 -3.88
CA ALA A 352 1.66 16.85 -3.81
C ALA A 352 1.56 17.81 -2.61
N TYR A 353 0.37 18.35 -2.34
CA TYR A 353 0.11 19.20 -1.19
C TYR A 353 0.35 18.47 0.13
N SER A 354 -0.02 17.20 0.23
CA SER A 354 0.20 16.39 1.43
C SER A 354 1.63 15.87 1.57
N GLY A 355 2.51 16.11 0.59
CA GLY A 355 3.90 15.61 0.59
C GLY A 355 4.70 15.98 1.84
N PRO A 356 4.73 17.26 2.28
CA PRO A 356 5.49 17.68 3.43
C PRO A 356 4.87 17.34 4.79
N LEU A 357 3.74 16.63 4.85
CA LEU A 357 2.96 16.35 6.06
C LEU A 357 3.81 15.98 7.28
N TYR A 358 4.63 14.96 7.15
CA TYR A 358 5.35 14.41 8.31
C TYR A 358 6.37 15.40 8.87
N ARG A 359 7.10 16.08 7.97
CA ARG A 359 8.04 17.13 8.36
C ARG A 359 7.35 18.29 9.09
N LEU A 360 6.13 18.65 8.69
CA LEU A 360 5.38 19.71 9.34
C LEU A 360 4.81 19.30 10.70
N VAL A 361 4.38 18.04 10.83
CA VAL A 361 3.82 17.51 12.08
C VAL A 361 4.89 17.33 13.15
N TRP A 362 6.08 16.88 12.78
CA TRP A 362 7.18 16.62 13.73
C TRP A 362 8.20 17.76 13.81
N GLY A 363 8.18 18.74 12.88
CA GLY A 363 9.09 19.89 12.89
C GLY A 363 10.56 19.47 12.95
N ASP A 364 11.31 20.06 13.88
CA ASP A 364 12.73 19.78 14.09
C ASP A 364 12.99 18.39 14.68
N ASP A 365 12.00 17.76 15.30
CA ASP A 365 12.08 16.38 15.82
C ASP A 365 11.94 15.33 14.71
N TYR A 366 11.71 15.75 13.45
CA TYR A 366 11.63 14.81 12.34
C TYR A 366 13.02 14.31 11.96
N PRO A 367 13.33 13.00 12.13
CA PRO A 367 14.68 12.51 11.92
C PRO A 367 15.14 12.69 10.47
N ALA A 368 16.41 13.10 10.31
CA ALA A 368 17.01 13.26 8.98
C ALA A 368 16.94 11.98 8.12
N VAL A 369 16.96 10.80 8.76
CA VAL A 369 16.82 9.50 8.08
C VAL A 369 15.40 9.34 7.48
N GLU A 370 14.36 9.75 8.22
CA GLU A 370 12.97 9.70 7.73
C GLU A 370 12.75 10.73 6.61
N LEU A 371 13.39 11.90 6.70
CA LEU A 371 13.37 12.89 5.63
C LEU A 371 14.06 12.38 4.36
N ALA A 372 15.20 11.71 4.50
CA ALA A 372 15.88 11.07 3.37
C ALA A 372 14.99 9.98 2.74
N ASP A 373 14.34 9.16 3.57
CA ASP A 373 13.38 8.15 3.14
C ASP A 373 12.21 8.76 2.32
N ASP A 374 11.64 9.88 2.78
CA ASP A 374 10.60 10.59 2.04
C ASP A 374 11.08 11.07 0.66
N LEU A 375 12.29 11.62 0.59
CA LEU A 375 12.88 12.10 -0.66
C LEU A 375 13.18 10.96 -1.63
N GLU A 376 13.75 9.85 -1.15
CA GLU A 376 14.04 8.67 -1.96
C GLU A 376 12.75 8.06 -2.54
N ASN A 377 11.69 7.97 -1.75
CA ASN A 377 10.45 7.32 -2.12
C ASN A 377 9.46 8.22 -2.86
N GLN A 378 9.68 9.54 -2.92
CA GLN A 378 8.73 10.49 -3.49
C GLN A 378 8.21 10.06 -4.87
N ARG A 379 9.12 9.74 -5.79
CA ARG A 379 8.77 9.34 -7.17
C ARG A 379 8.06 7.99 -7.23
N VAL A 380 8.36 7.09 -6.29
CA VAL A 380 7.71 5.78 -6.21
C VAL A 380 6.28 5.93 -5.70
N PHE A 381 6.04 6.82 -4.74
CA PHE A 381 4.69 7.13 -4.26
C PHE A 381 3.86 7.91 -5.30
N GLU A 382 4.49 8.74 -6.14
CA GLU A 382 3.80 9.34 -7.30
C GLU A 382 3.33 8.26 -8.31
N LEU A 383 4.12 7.18 -8.52
CA LEU A 383 3.69 6.03 -9.32
C LEU A 383 2.53 5.28 -8.68
N LEU A 384 2.55 5.10 -7.36
CA LEU A 384 1.44 4.49 -6.63
C LEU A 384 0.15 5.27 -6.84
N GLU A 385 0.21 6.60 -6.70
CA GLU A 385 -0.93 7.47 -6.92
C GLU A 385 -1.44 7.40 -8.36
N ALA A 386 -0.54 7.46 -9.34
CA ALA A 386 -0.90 7.30 -10.74
C ALA A 386 -1.58 5.94 -11.01
N SER A 387 -1.13 4.87 -10.33
CA SER A 387 -1.75 3.54 -10.41
C SER A 387 -3.17 3.53 -9.86
N VAL A 388 -3.42 4.21 -8.73
CA VAL A 388 -4.76 4.37 -8.16
C VAL A 388 -5.69 5.11 -9.14
N GLN A 389 -5.18 6.14 -9.81
CA GLN A 389 -5.94 6.88 -10.82
C GLN A 389 -6.25 6.02 -12.06
N LEU A 390 -5.30 5.20 -12.51
CA LEU A 390 -5.56 4.22 -13.59
C LEU A 390 -6.65 3.24 -13.18
N ARG A 391 -6.62 2.72 -11.96
CA ARG A 391 -7.66 1.83 -11.41
C ARG A 391 -9.04 2.48 -11.47
N TYR A 392 -9.14 3.74 -11.07
CA TYR A 392 -10.39 4.48 -11.18
C TYR A 392 -10.86 4.59 -12.64
N LEU A 393 -9.98 4.97 -13.57
CA LEU A 393 -10.33 5.09 -15.00
C LEU A 393 -10.80 3.75 -15.58
N ILE A 394 -10.13 2.66 -15.24
CA ILE A 394 -10.51 1.29 -15.64
C ILE A 394 -11.90 0.95 -15.09
N SER A 395 -12.16 1.28 -13.81
CA SER A 395 -13.46 1.01 -13.19
C SER A 395 -14.59 1.85 -13.79
N GLU A 396 -14.35 3.10 -14.17
CA GLU A 396 -15.32 3.94 -14.88
C GLU A 396 -15.64 3.38 -16.27
N MET A 397 -14.61 2.93 -17.00
CA MET A 397 -14.78 2.29 -18.30
C MET A 397 -15.71 1.08 -18.25
N THR A 398 -15.59 0.24 -17.21
CA THR A 398 -16.46 -0.92 -17.03
C THR A 398 -17.88 -0.57 -16.63
N SER A 399 -18.10 0.64 -16.13
CA SER A 399 -19.44 1.13 -15.74
C SER A 399 -20.23 1.67 -16.95
N LEU A 400 -19.55 1.92 -18.06
CA LEU A 400 -20.20 2.39 -19.29
C LEU A 400 -21.04 1.24 -19.86
N LYS A 401 -22.37 1.41 -19.87
CA LYS A 401 -23.25 0.49 -20.58
C LYS A 401 -22.96 0.58 -22.08
N PRO A 402 -23.04 -0.53 -22.82
CA PRO A 402 -22.86 -0.50 -24.28
C PRO A 402 -24.04 0.24 -24.95
N VAL A 403 -24.07 1.55 -24.82
CA VAL A 403 -24.98 2.41 -25.58
C VAL A 403 -24.19 2.94 -26.78
N GLY A 404 -24.32 2.26 -27.93
CA GLY A 404 -23.74 2.68 -29.20
C GLY A 404 -22.20 2.73 -29.21
N GLY A 405 -21.57 1.82 -29.90
CA GLY A 405 -20.13 1.47 -29.89
C GLY A 405 -19.04 2.55 -29.87
N SER A 406 -19.35 3.84 -30.06
CA SER A 406 -18.31 4.89 -30.14
C SER A 406 -17.78 5.32 -28.78
N GLY A 407 -18.60 5.47 -27.76
CA GLY A 407 -18.15 5.96 -26.45
C GLY A 407 -17.24 4.98 -25.68
N LEU A 408 -17.43 3.68 -25.91
CA LEU A 408 -16.61 2.66 -25.28
C LEU A 408 -15.22 2.58 -25.91
N ALA A 409 -15.11 2.67 -27.23
CA ALA A 409 -13.83 2.71 -27.96
C ALA A 409 -13.00 3.94 -27.53
N GLU A 410 -13.63 5.10 -27.36
CA GLU A 410 -12.97 6.29 -26.86
C GLU A 410 -12.46 6.11 -25.42
N ALA A 411 -13.26 5.50 -24.54
CA ALA A 411 -12.85 5.18 -23.17
C ALA A 411 -11.64 4.23 -23.14
N PHE A 412 -11.61 3.22 -24.00
CA PHE A 412 -10.45 2.31 -24.14
C PHE A 412 -9.19 3.05 -24.58
N THR A 413 -9.26 3.85 -25.65
CA THR A 413 -8.12 4.63 -26.13
C THR A 413 -7.60 5.57 -25.05
N LYS A 414 -8.49 6.17 -24.28
CA LYS A 414 -8.13 7.07 -23.17
C LYS A 414 -7.37 6.35 -22.07
N VAL A 415 -7.85 5.17 -21.64
CA VAL A 415 -7.19 4.38 -20.59
C VAL A 415 -5.85 3.84 -21.09
N GLU A 416 -5.77 3.33 -22.32
CA GLU A 416 -4.51 2.85 -22.93
C GLU A 416 -3.48 3.99 -23.00
N THR A 417 -3.90 5.18 -23.44
CA THR A 417 -3.05 6.38 -23.47
C THR A 417 -2.55 6.75 -22.07
N ALA A 418 -3.42 6.70 -21.06
CA ALA A 418 -3.03 6.98 -19.67
C ALA A 418 -2.03 5.96 -19.12
N ILE A 419 -2.17 4.67 -19.44
CA ILE A 419 -1.22 3.61 -19.10
C ILE A 419 0.14 3.89 -19.77
N GLN A 420 0.14 4.21 -21.05
CA GLN A 420 1.37 4.52 -21.80
C GLN A 420 2.08 5.74 -21.22
N GLN A 421 1.38 6.85 -21.00
CA GLN A 421 1.93 8.06 -20.38
C GLN A 421 2.51 7.79 -18.99
N THR A 422 1.84 6.95 -18.19
CA THR A 422 2.35 6.54 -16.88
C THR A 422 3.62 5.73 -17.03
N SER A 423 3.67 4.78 -17.97
CA SER A 423 4.88 3.99 -18.25
C SER A 423 6.07 4.86 -18.65
N GLU A 424 5.86 5.83 -19.52
CA GLU A 424 6.88 6.77 -20.00
C GLU A 424 7.37 7.68 -18.87
N ARG A 425 6.45 8.23 -18.09
CA ARG A 425 6.76 9.12 -16.96
C ARG A 425 7.61 8.45 -15.88
N TYR A 426 7.40 7.17 -15.65
CA TYR A 426 8.08 6.39 -14.59
C TYR A 426 9.03 5.32 -15.15
N VAL A 427 9.49 5.48 -16.39
CA VAL A 427 10.34 4.51 -17.09
C VAL A 427 11.57 4.10 -16.30
N ASN A 428 12.21 5.03 -15.58
CA ASN A 428 13.39 4.75 -14.79
C ASN A 428 13.08 3.83 -13.58
N ILE A 429 11.94 4.03 -12.91
CA ILE A 429 11.49 3.19 -11.80
C ILE A 429 11.18 1.78 -12.31
N LEU A 430 10.44 1.68 -13.42
CA LEU A 430 10.06 0.41 -14.03
C LEU A 430 11.28 -0.36 -14.58
N ALA A 431 12.25 0.35 -15.15
CA ALA A 431 13.52 -0.22 -15.60
C ALA A 431 14.37 -0.70 -14.42
N PHE A 432 14.44 0.07 -13.33
CA PHE A 432 15.15 -0.33 -12.12
C PHE A 432 14.49 -1.57 -11.48
N ALA A 433 13.17 -1.57 -11.34
CA ALA A 433 12.40 -2.70 -10.83
C ALA A 433 12.67 -4.00 -11.62
N SER A 434 12.85 -3.91 -12.94
CA SER A 434 13.16 -5.07 -13.79
C SER A 434 14.55 -5.68 -13.55
N ARG A 435 15.45 -4.91 -12.93
CA ARG A 435 16.82 -5.34 -12.60
C ARG A 435 16.96 -5.82 -11.16
N LEU A 436 15.97 -5.58 -10.31
CA LEU A 436 15.98 -6.05 -8.93
C LEU A 436 16.02 -7.57 -8.86
N THR A 437 16.83 -8.06 -7.94
CA THR A 437 16.95 -9.48 -7.60
C THR A 437 16.74 -9.66 -6.10
N SER A 438 16.56 -10.90 -5.66
CA SER A 438 16.48 -11.21 -4.23
C SER A 438 17.79 -10.92 -3.46
N ALA A 439 18.90 -10.81 -4.18
CA ALA A 439 20.20 -10.45 -3.61
C ALA A 439 20.39 -8.93 -3.51
N THR A 440 19.50 -8.13 -4.11
CA THR A 440 19.58 -6.67 -4.01
C THR A 440 19.30 -6.27 -2.56
N ASP A 441 20.24 -5.55 -1.98
CA ASP A 441 20.18 -5.09 -0.59
C ASP A 441 19.02 -4.10 -0.37
N ASN A 442 18.43 -4.16 0.82
CA ASN A 442 17.40 -3.24 1.31
C ASN A 442 18.00 -2.01 2.03
N SER A 443 19.29 -1.73 1.85
CA SER A 443 19.94 -0.56 2.45
C SER A 443 19.30 0.77 2.02
N HIS A 444 18.75 0.82 0.81
CA HIS A 444 17.96 1.95 0.32
C HIS A 444 16.48 1.67 0.51
N SER A 445 15.77 2.57 1.18
CA SER A 445 14.33 2.45 1.48
C SER A 445 13.45 2.35 0.23
N MET A 446 13.92 2.88 -0.90
CA MET A 446 13.24 2.79 -2.19
C MET A 446 13.12 1.33 -2.69
N VAL A 447 14.08 0.44 -2.37
CA VAL A 447 14.06 -0.94 -2.88
C VAL A 447 12.86 -1.75 -2.36
N PRO A 448 12.60 -1.85 -1.04
CA PRO A 448 11.39 -2.48 -0.54
C PRO A 448 10.12 -1.79 -1.04
N THR A 449 10.10 -0.45 -1.17
CA THR A 449 8.94 0.29 -1.67
C THR A 449 8.62 -0.08 -3.12
N ILE A 450 9.61 -0.18 -4.00
CA ILE A 450 9.43 -0.62 -5.40
C ILE A 450 8.88 -2.04 -5.48
N ARG A 451 9.31 -2.95 -4.59
CA ARG A 451 8.84 -4.35 -4.60
C ARG A 451 7.34 -4.51 -4.36
N TRP A 452 6.66 -3.50 -3.81
CA TRP A 452 5.20 -3.56 -3.68
C TRP A 452 4.46 -2.53 -4.56
N VAL A 453 5.02 -1.35 -4.83
CA VAL A 453 4.35 -0.33 -5.65
C VAL A 453 4.32 -0.74 -7.13
N VAL A 454 5.42 -1.24 -7.66
CA VAL A 454 5.49 -1.61 -9.09
C VAL A 454 4.57 -2.80 -9.43
N PRO A 455 4.41 -3.84 -8.59
CA PRO A 455 3.34 -4.82 -8.78
C PRO A 455 1.93 -4.21 -8.84
N ILE A 456 1.63 -3.20 -8.05
CA ILE A 456 0.32 -2.52 -8.12
C ILE A 456 0.14 -1.88 -9.50
N TYR A 457 1.12 -1.13 -10.02
CA TYR A 457 1.05 -0.57 -11.36
C TYR A 457 0.80 -1.64 -12.43
N TYR A 458 1.55 -2.74 -12.41
CA TYR A 458 1.35 -3.82 -13.39
C TYR A 458 0.01 -4.55 -13.21
N THR A 459 -0.58 -4.49 -12.02
CA THR A 459 -1.93 -5.02 -11.79
C THR A 459 -2.98 -4.20 -12.53
N GLU A 460 -2.84 -2.89 -12.59
CA GLU A 460 -3.77 -2.05 -13.37
C GLU A 460 -3.65 -2.31 -14.87
N VAL A 461 -2.42 -2.53 -15.35
CA VAL A 461 -2.20 -2.95 -16.75
C VAL A 461 -2.88 -4.30 -17.02
N LEU A 462 -2.74 -5.26 -16.11
CA LEU A 462 -3.34 -6.60 -16.23
C LEU A 462 -4.87 -6.53 -16.20
N ASP A 463 -5.44 -5.73 -15.31
CA ASP A 463 -6.89 -5.52 -15.19
C ASP A 463 -7.48 -4.87 -16.45
N PHE A 464 -6.80 -3.86 -17.00
CA PHE A 464 -7.16 -3.26 -18.28
C PHE A 464 -7.17 -4.29 -19.43
N LEU A 465 -6.12 -5.08 -19.55
CA LEU A 465 -6.01 -6.13 -20.58
C LEU A 465 -7.12 -7.17 -20.47
N ARG A 466 -7.44 -7.56 -19.23
CA ARG A 466 -8.52 -8.48 -18.92
C ARG A 466 -9.88 -7.95 -19.38
N ILE A 467 -10.20 -6.70 -19.03
CA ILE A 467 -11.46 -6.06 -19.40
C ILE A 467 -11.52 -5.89 -20.92
N ALA A 468 -10.42 -5.46 -21.55
CA ALA A 468 -10.34 -5.28 -22.98
C ALA A 468 -10.69 -6.58 -23.75
N ARG A 469 -10.23 -7.73 -23.26
CA ARG A 469 -10.56 -9.03 -23.86
C ARG A 469 -12.04 -9.41 -23.73
N THR A 470 -12.67 -9.03 -22.61
CA THR A 470 -14.08 -9.40 -22.36
C THR A 470 -15.08 -8.50 -23.09
N ILE A 471 -14.75 -7.22 -23.26
CA ILE A 471 -15.66 -6.22 -23.84
C ILE A 471 -15.42 -6.06 -25.35
N HIS A 472 -14.20 -6.13 -25.81
CA HIS A 472 -13.78 -5.95 -27.20
C HIS A 472 -12.82 -7.06 -27.66
N PRO A 473 -13.28 -8.31 -27.85
CA PRO A 473 -12.50 -9.26 -28.60
C PRO A 473 -12.64 -8.90 -30.11
N PRO A 474 -11.66 -8.73 -30.88
CA PRO A 474 -10.22 -8.94 -30.84
C PRO A 474 -9.41 -7.63 -30.94
N LEU A 475 -9.26 -6.91 -29.83
CA LEU A 475 -8.35 -5.75 -29.84
C LEU A 475 -6.89 -6.23 -29.88
N GLU A 476 -6.16 -5.85 -30.91
CA GLU A 476 -4.71 -5.99 -30.95
C GLU A 476 -4.10 -5.00 -29.95
N LEU A 477 -3.83 -5.48 -28.74
CA LEU A 477 -3.20 -4.67 -27.69
C LEU A 477 -1.68 -4.79 -27.79
N SER A 478 -0.99 -3.67 -27.70
CA SER A 478 0.49 -3.62 -27.67
C SER A 478 1.09 -4.21 -26.39
N LEU A 479 0.27 -4.40 -25.36
CA LEU A 479 0.63 -4.89 -24.04
C LEU A 479 0.55 -6.42 -23.98
N ASN A 480 1.47 -7.08 -23.25
CA ASN A 480 1.57 -8.54 -23.17
C ASN A 480 1.34 -9.03 -21.73
N ASP A 481 0.30 -9.84 -21.54
CA ASP A 481 -0.13 -10.39 -20.26
C ASP A 481 0.96 -11.22 -19.57
N GLY A 482 1.53 -12.19 -20.28
CA GLY A 482 2.54 -13.08 -19.72
C GLY A 482 3.81 -12.37 -19.29
N ARG A 483 4.16 -11.23 -19.92
CA ARG A 483 5.27 -10.39 -19.48
C ARG A 483 4.91 -9.63 -18.21
N THR A 484 3.69 -9.12 -18.12
CA THR A 484 3.15 -8.40 -16.97
C THR A 484 3.05 -9.30 -15.75
N ILE A 485 2.48 -10.50 -15.90
CA ILE A 485 2.40 -11.53 -14.85
C ILE A 485 3.78 -11.85 -14.29
N ARG A 486 4.77 -12.11 -15.16
CA ARG A 486 6.15 -12.41 -14.71
C ARG A 486 6.79 -11.29 -13.91
N LYS A 487 6.52 -10.02 -14.26
CA LYS A 487 7.03 -8.86 -13.52
C LYS A 487 6.41 -8.77 -12.12
N ILE A 488 5.10 -8.97 -12.00
CA ILE A 488 4.40 -9.01 -10.70
C ILE A 488 4.98 -10.15 -9.85
N MET A 489 5.02 -11.37 -10.38
CA MET A 489 5.46 -12.54 -9.63
C MET A 489 6.91 -12.43 -9.16
N ASN A 490 7.80 -11.90 -10.01
CA ASN A 490 9.21 -11.72 -9.65
C ASN A 490 9.36 -10.76 -8.44
N LEU A 491 8.68 -9.62 -8.46
CA LEU A 491 8.75 -8.64 -7.37
C LEU A 491 8.03 -9.13 -6.12
N ALA A 492 6.86 -9.77 -6.25
CA ALA A 492 6.14 -10.35 -5.14
C ALA A 492 6.96 -11.44 -4.43
N PHE A 493 7.64 -12.29 -5.19
CA PHE A 493 8.52 -13.29 -4.62
C PHE A 493 9.68 -12.65 -3.83
N GLN A 494 10.30 -11.59 -4.37
CA GLN A 494 11.34 -10.85 -3.67
C GLN A 494 10.79 -10.20 -2.39
N ALA A 495 9.60 -9.56 -2.44
CA ALA A 495 8.96 -8.98 -1.28
C ALA A 495 8.71 -10.02 -0.18
N TYR A 496 8.22 -11.21 -0.56
CA TYR A 496 8.03 -12.33 0.37
C TYR A 496 9.34 -12.80 1.02
N GLN A 497 10.42 -12.90 0.24
CA GLN A 497 11.71 -13.32 0.79
C GLN A 497 12.28 -12.38 1.84
N HIS A 498 11.96 -11.08 1.76
CA HIS A 498 12.47 -10.07 2.66
C HIS A 498 11.54 -9.76 3.85
N GLY A 499 10.23 -9.95 3.67
CA GLY A 499 9.23 -9.54 4.67
C GLY A 499 8.19 -10.59 5.03
N GLY A 500 8.30 -11.82 4.47
CA GLY A 500 7.37 -12.91 4.76
C GLY A 500 5.92 -12.58 4.39
N ASP A 501 4.98 -13.20 5.10
CA ASP A 501 3.54 -13.02 4.86
C ASP A 501 3.07 -11.59 5.15
N ALA A 502 3.67 -10.88 6.11
CA ALA A 502 3.32 -9.49 6.39
C ALA A 502 3.54 -8.55 5.18
N ALA A 503 4.59 -8.79 4.38
CA ALA A 503 4.81 -8.04 3.15
C ALA A 503 3.77 -8.35 2.07
N MET A 504 3.16 -9.54 2.11
CA MET A 504 2.14 -9.94 1.13
C MET A 504 0.81 -9.22 1.32
N VAL A 505 0.54 -8.69 2.52
CA VAL A 505 -0.65 -7.86 2.78
C VAL A 505 -0.79 -6.75 1.73
N ARG A 506 0.31 -6.07 1.38
CA ARG A 506 0.33 -4.97 0.41
C ARG A 506 0.27 -5.41 -1.06
N ILE A 507 0.53 -6.68 -1.32
CA ILE A 507 0.58 -7.25 -2.68
C ILE A 507 -0.58 -8.25 -2.90
N ALA A 508 -1.51 -8.36 -1.96
CA ALA A 508 -2.60 -9.33 -2.05
C ALA A 508 -3.45 -9.13 -3.31
N ARG A 509 -3.82 -7.88 -3.67
CA ARG A 509 -4.56 -7.59 -4.89
C ARG A 509 -3.76 -7.95 -6.16
N PRO A 510 -2.49 -7.56 -6.33
CA PRO A 510 -1.63 -8.06 -7.39
C PRO A 510 -1.62 -9.59 -7.52
N LEU A 511 -1.44 -10.30 -6.42
CA LEU A 511 -1.44 -11.77 -6.43
C LEU A 511 -2.81 -12.35 -6.81
N PHE A 512 -3.88 -11.75 -6.30
CA PHE A 512 -5.25 -12.15 -6.63
C PHE A 512 -5.51 -12.02 -8.13
N MET A 513 -5.15 -10.91 -8.75
CA MET A 513 -5.30 -10.69 -10.19
C MET A 513 -4.45 -11.63 -11.03
N VAL A 514 -3.20 -11.89 -10.61
CA VAL A 514 -2.34 -12.87 -11.29
C VAL A 514 -2.96 -14.27 -11.23
N ALA A 515 -3.52 -14.70 -10.10
CA ALA A 515 -4.13 -16.02 -9.98
C ALA A 515 -5.33 -16.21 -10.92
N LEU A 516 -6.03 -15.12 -11.28
CA LEU A 516 -7.11 -15.16 -12.26
C LEU A 516 -6.61 -15.28 -13.71
N GLU A 517 -5.42 -14.76 -13.99
CA GLU A 517 -4.91 -14.58 -15.37
C GLU A 517 -3.81 -15.55 -15.76
N THR A 518 -3.17 -16.23 -14.80
CA THR A 518 -2.03 -17.11 -15.11
C THR A 518 -2.49 -18.53 -15.43
N ASP A 519 -1.88 -19.12 -16.47
CA ASP A 519 -2.05 -20.54 -16.81
C ASP A 519 -1.00 -21.44 -16.13
N GLU A 520 -0.04 -20.84 -15.41
CA GLU A 520 1.02 -21.58 -14.74
C GLU A 520 0.53 -22.10 -13.37
N GLU A 521 0.26 -23.40 -13.26
CA GLU A 521 -0.18 -24.06 -12.00
C GLU A 521 0.73 -23.74 -10.80
N LEU A 522 2.02 -23.60 -11.06
CA LEU A 522 2.99 -23.28 -10.02
C LEU A 522 2.81 -21.84 -9.46
N HIS A 523 2.43 -20.89 -10.30
CA HIS A 523 2.06 -19.56 -9.85
C HIS A 523 0.81 -19.62 -8.96
N VAL A 524 -0.23 -20.32 -9.44
CA VAL A 524 -1.49 -20.47 -8.70
C VAL A 524 -1.23 -21.13 -7.35
N SER A 525 -0.52 -22.26 -7.33
CA SER A 525 -0.20 -22.97 -6.08
C SER A 525 0.59 -22.11 -5.10
N TRP A 526 1.59 -21.37 -5.57
CA TRP A 526 2.36 -20.45 -4.73
C TRP A 526 1.49 -19.31 -4.18
N ILE A 527 0.60 -18.75 -5.01
CA ILE A 527 -0.31 -17.67 -4.58
C ILE A 527 -1.30 -18.19 -3.52
N LEU A 528 -1.90 -19.35 -3.72
CA LEU A 528 -2.81 -19.96 -2.73
C LEU A 528 -2.10 -20.20 -1.39
N GLU A 529 -0.85 -20.64 -1.40
CA GLU A 529 -0.05 -20.78 -0.20
C GLU A 529 0.17 -19.43 0.50
N ARG A 530 0.36 -18.33 -0.28
CA ARG A 530 0.48 -16.98 0.32
C ARG A 530 -0.84 -16.51 0.92
N PHE A 531 -1.98 -16.77 0.26
CA PHE A 531 -3.28 -16.42 0.84
C PHE A 531 -3.56 -17.17 2.15
N LYS A 532 -3.14 -18.44 2.28
CA LYS A 532 -3.18 -19.14 3.58
C LYS A 532 -2.34 -18.44 4.66
N GLY A 533 -1.16 -17.96 4.31
CA GLY A 533 -0.33 -17.17 5.23
C GLY A 533 -0.98 -15.82 5.58
N LEU A 534 -1.76 -15.24 4.67
CA LEU A 534 -2.47 -13.98 4.89
C LEU A 534 -3.69 -14.11 5.80
N GLU A 535 -4.28 -15.28 5.96
CA GLU A 535 -5.46 -15.52 6.81
C GLU A 535 -5.27 -15.00 8.24
N GLN A 536 -4.06 -15.05 8.78
CA GLN A 536 -3.76 -14.54 10.11
C GLN A 536 -4.00 -13.03 10.28
N PHE A 537 -4.05 -12.26 9.18
CA PHE A 537 -4.20 -10.80 9.18
C PHE A 537 -5.64 -10.33 8.91
N GLY A 538 -6.55 -11.23 8.56
CA GLY A 538 -7.96 -10.85 8.39
C GLY A 538 -8.78 -11.86 7.58
N GLU A 539 -10.05 -11.96 7.93
CA GLU A 539 -10.99 -12.91 7.31
C GLU A 539 -11.22 -12.63 5.81
N HIS A 540 -11.08 -11.38 5.36
CA HIS A 540 -11.18 -11.04 3.94
C HIS A 540 -10.10 -11.74 3.08
N PHE A 541 -8.92 -12.01 3.63
CA PHE A 541 -7.88 -12.79 2.93
C PHE A 541 -8.27 -14.28 2.84
N ALA A 542 -8.86 -14.84 3.91
CA ALA A 542 -9.38 -16.20 3.88
C ALA A 542 -10.45 -16.34 2.80
N ARG A 543 -11.44 -15.42 2.78
CA ARG A 543 -12.49 -15.39 1.77
C ARG A 543 -11.95 -15.27 0.34
N ALA A 544 -10.93 -14.42 0.14
CA ALA A 544 -10.27 -14.28 -1.16
C ALA A 544 -9.51 -15.55 -1.56
N GLY A 545 -8.83 -16.20 -0.61
CA GLY A 545 -8.16 -17.48 -0.82
C GLY A 545 -9.12 -18.60 -1.22
N ASP A 546 -10.23 -18.74 -0.50
CA ASP A 546 -11.30 -19.70 -0.81
C ASP A 546 -11.91 -19.47 -2.22
N PHE A 547 -12.07 -18.21 -2.58
CA PHE A 547 -12.53 -17.87 -3.92
C PHE A 547 -11.52 -18.32 -4.98
N LEU A 548 -10.24 -17.97 -4.79
CA LEU A 548 -9.17 -18.36 -5.71
C LEU A 548 -9.03 -19.89 -5.81
N GLU A 549 -9.17 -20.62 -4.71
CA GLU A 549 -9.14 -22.08 -4.71
C GLU A 549 -10.26 -22.68 -5.56
N ARG A 550 -11.49 -22.14 -5.46
CA ARG A 550 -12.61 -22.58 -6.32
C ARG A 550 -12.36 -22.25 -7.79
N VAL A 551 -11.92 -21.03 -8.06
CA VAL A 551 -11.69 -20.56 -9.44
C VAL A 551 -10.50 -21.25 -10.09
N SER A 552 -9.47 -21.62 -9.34
CA SER A 552 -8.29 -22.32 -9.86
C SER A 552 -8.60 -23.69 -10.44
N LYS A 553 -9.74 -24.29 -10.01
CA LYS A 553 -10.22 -25.59 -10.53
C LYS A 553 -11.01 -25.44 -11.86
N MET A 554 -11.32 -24.20 -12.27
CA MET A 554 -12.00 -23.90 -13.53
C MET A 554 -11.00 -23.94 -14.71
N ARG A 555 -11.55 -24.13 -15.91
CA ARG A 555 -10.75 -24.00 -17.13
C ARG A 555 -10.20 -22.57 -17.27
N PRO A 556 -8.99 -22.38 -17.81
CA PRO A 556 -8.37 -21.06 -17.95
C PRO A 556 -9.29 -20.04 -18.65
N GLU A 557 -9.95 -20.43 -19.74
CA GLU A 557 -10.82 -19.54 -20.52
C GLU A 557 -12.03 -19.04 -19.70
N LEU A 558 -12.57 -19.88 -18.80
CA LEU A 558 -13.66 -19.50 -17.91
C LEU A 558 -13.17 -18.61 -16.78
N ARG A 559 -11.97 -18.86 -16.28
CA ARG A 559 -11.36 -18.09 -15.20
C ARG A 559 -11.02 -16.66 -15.64
N THR A 560 -10.42 -16.50 -16.83
CA THR A 560 -10.07 -15.18 -17.38
C THR A 560 -11.30 -14.37 -17.79
N SER A 561 -12.46 -15.01 -18.02
CA SER A 561 -13.72 -14.35 -18.35
C SER A 561 -14.57 -13.94 -17.13
N ILE A 562 -14.12 -14.22 -15.89
CA ILE A 562 -14.87 -13.85 -14.68
C ILE A 562 -14.98 -12.33 -14.57
N ASP A 563 -16.19 -11.80 -14.61
CA ASP A 563 -16.45 -10.41 -14.22
C ASP A 563 -16.52 -10.33 -12.68
N LEU A 564 -15.55 -9.63 -12.07
CA LEU A 564 -15.44 -9.50 -10.62
C LEU A 564 -16.66 -8.81 -9.98
N ARG A 565 -17.32 -7.89 -10.68
CA ARG A 565 -18.52 -7.19 -10.20
C ARG A 565 -19.70 -8.15 -10.13
N THR A 566 -19.91 -8.93 -11.19
CA THR A 566 -20.96 -9.95 -11.24
C THR A 566 -20.65 -11.11 -10.28
N ALA A 567 -19.40 -11.54 -10.20
CA ALA A 567 -18.98 -12.59 -9.27
C ALA A 567 -19.21 -12.17 -7.81
N PHE A 568 -18.93 -10.91 -7.48
CA PHE A 568 -19.21 -10.35 -6.16
C PHE A 568 -20.71 -10.28 -5.87
N SER A 569 -21.53 -9.83 -6.82
CA SER A 569 -22.98 -9.70 -6.66
C SER A 569 -23.69 -11.05 -6.49
N ASN A 570 -23.21 -12.07 -7.18
CA ASN A 570 -23.84 -13.41 -7.22
C ASN A 570 -23.35 -14.32 -6.08
N GLN A 571 -22.25 -14.00 -5.42
CA GLN A 571 -21.71 -14.80 -4.32
C GLN A 571 -22.06 -14.20 -2.96
N ALA A 572 -22.44 -15.07 -2.01
CA ALA A 572 -22.74 -14.64 -0.65
C ALA A 572 -21.50 -14.17 0.15
N THR A 573 -20.30 -14.29 -0.43
CA THR A 573 -19.02 -14.02 0.23
C THR A 573 -18.26 -12.90 -0.48
N SER A 574 -17.78 -11.95 0.30
CA SER A 574 -16.94 -10.84 -0.18
C SER A 574 -15.54 -11.31 -0.58
N ILE A 575 -15.15 -10.95 -1.79
CA ILE A 575 -13.78 -11.09 -2.31
C ILE A 575 -13.09 -9.73 -2.45
N CYS A 576 -13.67 -8.68 -1.88
CA CYS A 576 -13.17 -7.33 -2.02
C CYS A 576 -11.89 -7.12 -1.20
N LEU A 577 -10.83 -6.64 -1.84
CA LEU A 577 -9.52 -6.36 -1.28
C LEU A 577 -9.24 -4.85 -1.37
N CYS A 578 -9.95 -4.04 -0.55
CA CYS A 578 -9.96 -2.58 -0.66
C CYS A 578 -8.82 -1.86 0.07
N LEU A 579 -8.11 -2.52 0.98
CA LEU A 579 -7.17 -1.84 1.88
C LEU A 579 -5.87 -1.36 1.24
N MET A 580 -5.70 -1.58 -0.06
CA MET A 580 -4.44 -1.23 -0.73
C MET A 580 -4.62 -0.39 -1.97
#